data_a9c51f9620c5369ffe7a57b1af217713
#
_entry.id   a9c51f9620c5369ffe7a57b1af217713
#
_cell.length_a   1.000
_cell.length_b   1.000
_cell.length_c   1.000
_cell.angle_alpha   90.00
_cell.angle_beta   90.00
_cell.angle_gamma   90.00
#
_symmetry.space_group_name_H-M   'P 1'
#
loop_
_entity.id
_entity.type
_entity.pdbx_description
1 polymer ?
#
loop_
_entity_poly.entity_id
_entity_poly.type
_entity_poly.pdbx_seq_one_letter_code
_entity_poly.pdbx_strand_id
1 'polypeptide(L)'
;MKLIKILALTFSAVVIAACAPRDTTHYLSIQEALSSPEAKKVLNPKIKLYFGKPAPGQVIQKGAVTNPKTNAVNKTDKEACQWVFLSAVKRFQDQAVAKGVTKVGNLVSYYKKKEYSSTTKYECHAGRSIAGVALKGDFVK
;
A
#
# COMPACT_ATOMS: atom_id res chain seq x y z
N MET A 1 -7.91 -60.74 -42.84
CA MET A 1 -8.05 -59.28 -42.58
C MET A 1 -8.10 -59.07 -41.09
N LYS A 2 -7.07 -58.49 -40.54
CA LYS A 2 -7.03 -58.12 -39.14
C LYS A 2 -7.51 -56.67 -39.03
N LEU A 3 -8.66 -56.46 -38.41
CA LEU A 3 -9.14 -55.11 -38.06
C LEU A 3 -8.33 -54.58 -36.89
N ILE A 4 -7.50 -53.59 -37.16
CA ILE A 4 -6.78 -52.83 -36.11
C ILE A 4 -7.79 -51.84 -35.54
N LYS A 5 -8.29 -52.10 -34.33
CA LYS A 5 -9.06 -51.13 -33.59
C LYS A 5 -8.08 -50.08 -33.05
N ILE A 6 -8.05 -48.89 -33.67
CA ILE A 6 -7.36 -47.75 -33.16
C ILE A 6 -8.18 -47.21 -32.00
N LEU A 7 -7.70 -47.44 -30.79
CA LEU A 7 -8.27 -46.86 -29.59
C LEU A 7 -7.80 -45.39 -29.53
N ALA A 8 -8.66 -44.47 -29.93
CA ALA A 8 -8.39 -43.04 -29.77
C ALA A 8 -8.44 -42.72 -28.30
N LEU A 9 -7.25 -42.57 -27.70
CA LEU A 9 -7.12 -42.00 -26.35
C LEU A 9 -7.41 -40.50 -26.45
N THR A 10 -8.63 -40.12 -26.12
CA THR A 10 -8.93 -38.68 -25.92
C THR A 10 -8.27 -38.24 -24.62
N PHE A 11 -7.16 -37.57 -24.76
CA PHE A 11 -6.50 -36.87 -23.64
C PHE A 11 -7.35 -35.68 -23.29
N SER A 12 -8.23 -35.79 -22.30
CA SER A 12 -8.90 -34.64 -21.70
C SER A 12 -7.86 -33.84 -20.96
N ALA A 13 -7.38 -32.75 -21.59
CA ALA A 13 -6.59 -31.77 -20.91
C ALA A 13 -7.49 -31.05 -19.87
N VAL A 14 -7.39 -31.47 -18.63
CA VAL A 14 -7.98 -30.73 -17.52
C VAL A 14 -7.18 -29.42 -17.41
N VAL A 15 -7.72 -28.35 -17.97
CA VAL A 15 -7.20 -27.00 -17.73
C VAL A 15 -7.53 -26.67 -16.29
N ILE A 16 -6.58 -26.89 -15.40
CA ILE A 16 -6.67 -26.35 -14.05
C ILE A 16 -6.47 -24.85 -14.22
N ALA A 17 -7.57 -24.10 -14.21
CA ALA A 17 -7.52 -22.66 -14.08
C ALA A 17 -6.93 -22.35 -12.70
N ALA A 18 -5.60 -22.22 -12.62
CA ALA A 18 -4.96 -21.68 -11.44
C ALA A 18 -5.51 -20.27 -11.26
N CYS A 19 -6.31 -20.02 -10.21
CA CYS A 19 -6.66 -18.69 -9.79
C CYS A 19 -5.36 -18.00 -9.36
N ALA A 20 -4.71 -17.27 -10.28
CA ALA A 20 -3.60 -16.43 -9.95
C ALA A 20 -4.06 -15.44 -8.85
N PRO A 21 -3.29 -15.26 -7.76
CA PRO A 21 -3.65 -14.28 -6.74
C PRO A 21 -3.77 -12.91 -7.41
N ARG A 22 -4.88 -12.22 -7.15
CA ARG A 22 -5.10 -10.87 -7.67
C ARG A 22 -4.16 -9.91 -6.93
N ASP A 23 -3.47 -9.09 -7.69
CA ASP A 23 -2.68 -7.97 -7.20
C ASP A 23 -2.91 -6.79 -8.12
N THR A 24 -3.86 -5.94 -7.75
CA THR A 24 -4.21 -4.76 -8.51
C THR A 24 -3.50 -3.55 -7.92
N THR A 25 -2.73 -2.85 -8.76
CA THR A 25 -2.06 -1.61 -8.38
C THR A 25 -2.99 -0.43 -8.57
N HIS A 26 -3.13 0.37 -7.53
CA HIS A 26 -3.91 1.60 -7.54
C HIS A 26 -3.02 2.78 -7.18
N TYR A 27 -3.27 3.90 -7.84
CA TYR A 27 -2.71 5.21 -7.49
C TYR A 27 -3.86 6.11 -7.07
N LEU A 28 -3.98 6.35 -5.77
CA LEU A 28 -5.15 6.99 -5.18
C LEU A 28 -4.79 8.34 -4.55
N SER A 29 -5.78 9.19 -4.37
CA SER A 29 -5.60 10.55 -3.85
C SER A 29 -5.18 10.56 -2.38
N ILE A 30 -4.02 11.14 -2.10
CA ILE A 30 -3.54 11.44 -0.75
C ILE A 30 -4.51 12.38 -0.04
N GLN A 31 -4.93 13.45 -0.71
CA GLN A 31 -5.81 14.45 -0.11
C GLN A 31 -7.16 13.85 0.26
N GLU A 32 -7.73 13.02 -0.59
CA GLU A 32 -9.00 12.35 -0.29
C GLU A 32 -8.89 11.47 0.96
N ALA A 33 -7.82 10.69 1.07
CA ALA A 33 -7.57 9.85 2.24
C ALA A 33 -7.38 10.67 3.52
N LEU A 34 -6.57 11.74 3.46
CA LEU A 34 -6.30 12.59 4.62
C LEU A 34 -7.51 13.44 5.04
N SER A 35 -8.46 13.68 4.15
CA SER A 35 -9.68 14.44 4.43
C SER A 35 -10.84 13.54 4.88
N SER A 36 -10.65 12.24 4.89
CA SER A 36 -11.70 11.28 5.27
C SER A 36 -12.08 11.39 6.75
N PRO A 37 -13.30 10.99 7.14
CA PRO A 37 -13.68 10.91 8.55
C PRO A 37 -12.78 9.99 9.37
N GLU A 38 -12.31 8.90 8.78
CA GLU A 38 -11.39 7.94 9.39
C GLU A 38 -10.05 8.61 9.72
N ALA A 39 -9.51 9.43 8.82
CA ALA A 39 -8.26 10.16 9.05
C ALA A 39 -8.37 11.08 10.27
N LYS A 40 -9.48 11.77 10.42
CA LYS A 40 -9.72 12.66 11.56
C LYS A 40 -9.72 11.93 12.90
N LYS A 41 -10.11 10.65 12.90
CA LYS A 41 -10.15 9.83 14.11
C LYS A 41 -8.79 9.26 14.50
N VAL A 42 -7.92 8.97 13.52
CA VAL A 42 -6.70 8.19 13.78
C VAL A 42 -5.41 8.99 13.63
N LEU A 43 -5.41 10.07 12.86
CA LEU A 43 -4.20 10.86 12.61
C LEU A 43 -3.99 11.96 13.64
N ASN A 44 -2.73 12.26 13.91
CA ASN A 44 -2.30 13.30 14.80
C ASN A 44 -2.11 14.62 14.03
N PRO A 45 -2.94 15.67 14.26
CA PRO A 45 -2.83 16.93 13.54
C PRO A 45 -1.56 17.73 13.88
N LYS A 46 -0.87 17.38 14.95
CA LYS A 46 0.39 18.03 15.36
C LYS A 46 1.60 17.55 14.57
N ILE A 47 1.51 16.40 13.90
CA ILE A 47 2.59 15.86 13.07
C ILE A 47 2.29 16.20 11.62
N LYS A 48 3.10 17.07 11.03
CA LYS A 48 2.95 17.51 9.65
C LYS A 48 3.58 16.53 8.68
N LEU A 49 2.90 16.29 7.59
CA LEU A 49 3.27 15.33 6.57
C LEU A 49 3.61 16.03 5.26
N TYR A 50 4.73 15.65 4.65
CA TYR A 50 5.20 16.22 3.39
C TYR A 50 5.39 15.07 2.39
N PHE A 51 4.47 14.97 1.44
CA PHE A 51 4.49 13.92 0.42
C PHE A 51 5.22 14.39 -0.84
N GLY A 52 6.18 13.57 -1.30
CA GLY A 52 6.94 13.83 -2.53
C GLY A 52 7.84 15.07 -2.46
N LYS A 53 8.08 15.60 -1.29
CA LYS A 53 8.91 16.79 -1.06
C LYS A 53 9.53 16.79 0.33
N PRO A 54 10.66 17.49 0.53
CA PRO A 54 11.28 17.57 1.85
C PRO A 54 10.43 18.40 2.81
N ALA A 55 10.51 18.08 4.11
CA ALA A 55 10.04 18.96 5.17
C ALA A 55 11.12 19.97 5.55
N PRO A 56 10.75 21.23 5.89
CA PRO A 56 11.72 22.18 6.38
C PRO A 56 12.23 21.80 7.77
N GLY A 57 13.52 21.93 8.01
CA GLY A 57 14.14 21.64 9.28
C GLY A 57 15.27 20.63 9.20
N GLN A 58 15.70 20.17 10.38
CA GLN A 58 16.79 19.22 10.50
C GLN A 58 16.28 17.79 10.38
N VAL A 59 16.79 17.03 9.42
CA VAL A 59 16.53 15.60 9.30
C VAL A 59 17.30 14.87 10.39
N ILE A 60 16.59 14.15 11.25
CA ILE A 60 17.19 13.35 12.33
C ILE A 60 17.29 11.87 11.97
N GLN A 61 16.46 11.40 11.06
CA GLN A 61 16.51 10.03 10.54
C GLN A 61 15.96 9.99 9.12
N LYS A 62 16.73 9.40 8.20
CA LYS A 62 16.33 9.24 6.81
C LYS A 62 15.84 7.79 6.54
N GLY A 63 14.91 7.67 5.62
CA GLY A 63 14.60 6.40 4.99
C GLY A 63 13.89 5.40 5.89
N ALA A 64 13.14 5.85 6.87
CA ALA A 64 12.26 4.96 7.63
C ALA A 64 11.16 4.40 6.74
N VAL A 65 10.76 3.16 6.96
CA VAL A 65 9.78 2.44 6.14
C VAL A 65 8.65 1.91 7.01
N THR A 66 7.41 2.07 6.52
CA THR A 66 6.25 1.37 7.06
C THR A 66 5.60 0.55 5.95
N ASN A 67 5.12 -0.64 6.28
CA ASN A 67 4.55 -1.55 5.29
C ASN A 67 3.38 -2.34 5.90
N PRO A 68 2.31 -1.66 6.35
CA PRO A 68 1.14 -2.35 6.87
C PRO A 68 0.34 -3.04 5.78
N LYS A 69 -0.40 -4.05 6.21
CA LYS A 69 -1.42 -4.72 5.41
C LYS A 69 -2.73 -4.71 6.17
N THR A 70 -3.85 -4.74 5.44
CA THR A 70 -5.18 -4.81 6.03
C THR A 70 -6.01 -5.87 5.36
N ASN A 71 -7.04 -6.35 6.07
CA ASN A 71 -8.04 -7.24 5.53
C ASN A 71 -8.90 -6.50 4.50
N ALA A 72 -8.98 -7.05 3.28
CA ALA A 72 -9.76 -6.48 2.18
C ALA A 72 -11.06 -7.27 1.89
N VAL A 73 -11.36 -8.31 2.68
CA VAL A 73 -12.58 -9.11 2.50
C VAL A 73 -13.82 -8.24 2.73
N ASN A 74 -14.78 -8.32 1.79
CA ASN A 74 -16.02 -7.53 1.81
C ASN A 74 -15.82 -6.00 1.80
N LYS A 75 -14.68 -5.55 1.32
CA LYS A 75 -14.39 -4.12 1.12
C LYS A 75 -14.07 -3.87 -0.33
N THR A 76 -14.39 -2.67 -0.81
CA THR A 76 -13.85 -2.21 -2.09
C THR A 76 -12.34 -2.02 -1.97
N ASP A 77 -11.64 -2.09 -3.08
CA ASP A 77 -10.20 -1.82 -3.10
C ASP A 77 -9.89 -0.42 -2.55
N LYS A 78 -10.70 0.56 -2.92
CA LYS A 78 -10.56 1.94 -2.44
C LYS A 78 -10.68 2.05 -0.93
N GLU A 79 -11.67 1.39 -0.33
CA GLU A 79 -11.86 1.38 1.14
C GLU A 79 -10.68 0.73 1.84
N ALA A 80 -10.26 -0.45 1.38
CA ALA A 80 -9.13 -1.17 1.96
C ALA A 80 -7.83 -0.39 1.79
N CYS A 81 -7.59 0.20 0.63
CA CYS A 81 -6.42 1.02 0.34
C CYS A 81 -6.38 2.27 1.21
N GLN A 82 -7.49 2.97 1.36
CA GLN A 82 -7.55 4.15 2.23
C GLN A 82 -7.23 3.78 3.67
N TRP A 83 -7.81 2.71 4.17
CA TRP A 83 -7.56 2.26 5.54
C TRP A 83 -6.10 1.90 5.78
N VAL A 84 -5.48 1.13 4.88
CA VAL A 84 -4.08 0.73 5.04
C VAL A 84 -3.12 1.89 4.82
N PHE A 85 -3.44 2.83 3.95
CA PHE A 85 -2.67 4.06 3.79
C PHE A 85 -2.67 4.88 5.08
N LEU A 86 -3.83 5.07 5.70
CA LEU A 86 -3.93 5.78 6.98
C LEU A 86 -3.16 5.04 8.09
N SER A 87 -3.16 3.72 8.07
CA SER A 87 -2.35 2.93 9.02
C SER A 87 -0.86 3.16 8.82
N ALA A 88 -0.38 3.25 7.57
CA ALA A 88 1.02 3.54 7.27
C ALA A 88 1.42 4.94 7.74
N VAL A 89 0.57 5.92 7.48
CA VAL A 89 0.79 7.32 7.92
C VAL A 89 0.78 7.41 9.44
N LYS A 90 -0.19 6.77 10.09
CA LYS A 90 -0.27 6.76 11.56
C LYS A 90 1.00 6.21 12.20
N ARG A 91 1.56 5.15 11.65
CA ARG A 91 2.83 4.59 12.16
C ARG A 91 3.97 5.59 12.08
N PHE A 92 4.06 6.38 11.00
CA PHE A 92 5.03 7.48 10.92
C PHE A 92 4.78 8.54 11.97
N GLN A 93 3.54 8.93 12.17
CA GLN A 93 3.20 9.95 13.17
C GLN A 93 3.51 9.47 14.60
N ASP A 94 3.18 8.23 14.93
CA ASP A 94 3.49 7.65 16.24
C ASP A 94 5.01 7.58 16.48
N GLN A 95 5.78 7.23 15.46
CA GLN A 95 7.24 7.23 15.55
C GLN A 95 7.82 8.66 15.68
N ALA A 96 7.24 9.62 14.97
CA ALA A 96 7.63 11.03 15.11
C ALA A 96 7.44 11.53 16.55
N VAL A 97 6.29 11.22 17.15
CA VAL A 97 6.02 11.55 18.56
C VAL A 97 7.08 10.90 19.46
N ALA A 98 7.37 9.64 19.29
CA ALA A 98 8.37 8.92 20.09
C ALA A 98 9.77 9.50 19.95
N LYS A 99 10.10 10.06 18.79
CA LYS A 99 11.39 10.71 18.51
C LYS A 99 11.43 12.20 18.90
N GLY A 100 10.32 12.74 19.35
CA GLY A 100 10.22 14.15 19.72
C GLY A 100 10.29 15.11 18.52
N VAL A 101 9.88 14.66 17.34
CA VAL A 101 9.83 15.49 16.13
C VAL A 101 8.39 15.70 15.67
N THR A 102 8.16 16.73 14.87
CA THR A 102 6.81 17.15 14.47
C THR A 102 6.56 17.07 12.97
N LYS A 103 7.54 16.57 12.21
CA LYS A 103 7.43 16.51 10.74
C LYS A 103 7.93 15.18 10.21
N VAL A 104 7.26 14.71 9.16
CA VAL A 104 7.71 13.60 8.34
C VAL A 104 7.81 14.11 6.89
N GLY A 105 9.01 14.11 6.35
CA GLY A 105 9.30 14.61 5.01
C GLY A 105 9.66 13.53 4.02
N ASN A 106 9.72 13.91 2.76
CA ASN A 106 10.03 12.99 1.65
C ASN A 106 9.23 11.69 1.70
N LEU A 107 7.94 11.78 2.09
CA LEU A 107 7.05 10.64 2.09
C LEU A 107 6.79 10.19 0.66
N VAL A 108 7.19 8.98 0.35
CA VAL A 108 6.99 8.33 -0.95
C VAL A 108 6.44 6.94 -0.75
N SER A 109 5.75 6.42 -1.76
CA SER A 109 5.37 5.01 -1.78
C SER A 109 6.61 4.15 -2.05
N TYR A 110 6.67 2.98 -1.40
CA TYR A 110 7.88 2.14 -1.38
C TYR A 110 7.55 0.66 -1.49
N TYR A 111 6.54 0.31 -2.25
CA TYR A 111 6.11 -1.08 -2.42
C TYR A 111 7.18 -1.91 -3.13
N LYS A 112 7.53 -3.07 -2.54
CA LYS A 112 8.63 -3.93 -3.00
C LYS A 112 9.96 -3.19 -3.20
N LYS A 113 10.23 -2.20 -2.34
CA LYS A 113 11.45 -1.37 -2.37
C LYS A 113 11.59 -0.52 -3.64
N LYS A 114 10.48 -0.23 -4.33
CA LYS A 114 10.44 0.67 -5.48
C LYS A 114 9.78 1.98 -5.09
N GLU A 115 10.51 3.07 -5.25
CA GLU A 115 9.98 4.39 -4.95
C GLU A 115 9.00 4.85 -6.01
N TYR A 116 7.84 5.31 -5.55
CA TYR A 116 6.90 6.10 -6.32
C TYR A 116 6.68 7.41 -5.57
N SER A 117 7.24 8.50 -6.12
CA SER A 117 7.17 9.82 -5.53
C SER A 117 6.08 10.65 -6.19
N SER A 118 5.15 11.13 -5.39
CA SER A 118 4.06 12.00 -5.85
C SER A 118 3.62 12.91 -4.70
N THR A 119 3.28 14.13 -5.04
CA THR A 119 2.68 15.07 -4.07
C THR A 119 1.18 14.86 -3.92
N THR A 120 0.55 14.09 -4.80
CA THR A 120 -0.91 13.96 -4.88
C THR A 120 -1.44 12.55 -4.73
N LYS A 121 -0.64 11.53 -5.05
CA LYS A 121 -1.10 10.13 -5.08
C LYS A 121 -0.20 9.19 -4.29
N TYR A 122 -0.81 8.16 -3.71
CA TYR A 122 -0.09 7.03 -3.12
C TYR A 122 -0.37 5.75 -3.89
N GLU A 123 0.59 4.83 -3.84
CA GLU A 123 0.46 3.50 -4.44
C GLU A 123 -0.09 2.51 -3.42
N CYS A 124 -1.11 1.76 -3.83
CA CYS A 124 -1.71 0.68 -3.05
C CYS A 124 -1.82 -0.58 -3.89
N HIS A 125 -1.59 -1.71 -3.27
CA HIS A 125 -1.78 -3.02 -3.88
C HIS A 125 -2.90 -3.76 -3.19
N ALA A 126 -3.93 -4.11 -3.96
CA ALA A 126 -5.12 -4.78 -3.46
C ALA A 126 -5.32 -6.15 -4.08
N GLY A 127 -5.47 -7.13 -3.23
CA GLY A 127 -5.84 -8.51 -3.57
C GLY A 127 -7.27 -8.83 -3.12
N ARG A 128 -7.64 -10.11 -3.18
CA ARG A 128 -8.96 -10.56 -2.74
C ARG A 128 -9.16 -10.44 -1.24
N SER A 129 -8.11 -10.67 -0.47
CA SER A 129 -8.17 -10.78 0.99
C SER A 129 -7.34 -9.73 1.71
N ILE A 130 -6.35 -9.14 1.05
CA ILE A 130 -5.36 -8.26 1.66
C ILE A 130 -5.10 -7.07 0.75
N ALA A 131 -5.00 -5.89 1.34
CA ALA A 131 -4.46 -4.70 0.70
C ALA A 131 -3.22 -4.22 1.47
N GLY A 132 -2.24 -3.68 0.76
CA GLY A 132 -0.99 -3.20 1.32
C GLY A 132 -0.56 -1.86 0.77
N VAL A 133 0.02 -1.04 1.65
CA VAL A 133 0.70 0.22 1.32
C VAL A 133 2.05 0.23 2.01
N ALA A 134 3.10 0.48 1.27
CA ALA A 134 4.42 0.74 1.83
C ALA A 134 4.77 2.21 1.63
N LEU A 135 5.24 2.85 2.68
CA LEU A 135 5.73 4.22 2.64
C LEU A 135 7.17 4.30 3.16
N LYS A 136 7.92 5.22 2.62
CA LYS A 136 9.25 5.60 3.08
C LYS A 136 9.26 7.08 3.36
N GLY A 137 9.94 7.50 4.42
CA GLY A 137 10.00 8.92 4.78
C GLY A 137 11.11 9.23 5.77
N ASP A 138 11.30 10.52 6.00
CA ASP A 138 12.33 11.08 6.86
C ASP A 138 11.69 11.77 8.07
N PHE A 139 12.26 11.55 9.25
CA PHE A 139 11.86 12.29 10.45
C PHE A 139 12.62 13.60 10.55
N VAL A 140 11.89 14.69 10.74
CA VAL A 140 12.43 16.06 10.69
C VAL A 140 12.03 16.84 11.92
N LYS A 141 13.03 17.48 12.50
CA LYS A 141 12.85 18.36 13.65
C LYS A 141 12.39 19.74 13.27
#